data_89e0b822ef9bb73dfe61ebaf89d56d9f
#
_entry.id   89e0b822ef9bb73dfe61ebaf89d56d9f
#
_cell.length_a   1.000
_cell.length_b   1.000
_cell.length_c   1.000
_cell.angle_alpha   90.00
_cell.angle_beta   90.00
_cell.angle_gamma   90.00
#
_symmetry.space_group_name_H-M   'P 1'
#
loop_
_entity.id
_entity.type
_entity.pdbx_description
1 polymer ?
#
loop_
_entity_poly.entity_id
_entity_poly.type
_entity_poly.pdbx_seq_one_letter_code
_entity_poly.pdbx_strand_id
1 'polypeptide(L)'
;MAENKSMDIVEKSTKNETVCEKSRGDRARELFREGYNCSQAVTLAFAEELEARGISREMAAGLASSFGGGLGRLREVCGCVSGMALVCGALEGYTDPKAAAEKQDHYKKIQELVTTFKNENGSYICRELLAGINTDTNPVPEARTESYYKKRPCAELAACAADILERHLKENQK
;
A
#
# COMPACT_ATOMS: atom_id res chain seq x y z
N MET A 1 -20.57 -69.44 -13.40
CA MET A 1 -21.25 -68.14 -13.30
C MET A 1 -20.39 -67.22 -12.48
N ALA A 2 -19.64 -66.37 -13.14
CA ALA A 2 -18.75 -65.41 -12.50
C ALA A 2 -19.14 -64.02 -13.01
N GLU A 3 -19.73 -63.21 -12.14
CA GLU A 3 -20.10 -61.83 -12.44
C GLU A 3 -18.91 -60.92 -12.33
N ASN A 4 -18.63 -60.26 -13.44
CA ASN A 4 -17.56 -59.28 -13.62
C ASN A 4 -18.10 -57.92 -13.13
N LYS A 5 -17.58 -57.37 -12.00
CA LYS A 5 -17.86 -56.00 -11.55
C LYS A 5 -16.76 -55.08 -12.09
N SER A 6 -17.15 -54.32 -13.11
CA SER A 6 -16.42 -53.18 -13.62
C SER A 6 -16.32 -52.09 -12.55
N MET A 7 -15.11 -51.70 -12.17
CA MET A 7 -14.88 -50.56 -11.31
C MET A 7 -14.67 -49.34 -12.19
N ASP A 8 -15.66 -48.44 -12.19
CA ASP A 8 -15.56 -47.11 -12.79
C ASP A 8 -14.63 -46.23 -11.95
N ILE A 9 -13.46 -45.94 -12.48
CA ILE A 9 -12.53 -44.99 -11.93
C ILE A 9 -12.99 -43.62 -12.38
N VAL A 10 -13.59 -42.86 -11.45
CA VAL A 10 -13.91 -41.45 -11.64
C VAL A 10 -12.62 -40.65 -11.49
N GLU A 11 -12.02 -40.24 -12.61
CA GLU A 11 -10.96 -39.25 -12.64
C GLU A 11 -11.49 -37.91 -12.14
N LYS A 12 -11.13 -37.52 -10.90
CA LYS A 12 -11.28 -36.15 -10.41
C LYS A 12 -10.26 -35.27 -11.11
N SER A 13 -10.73 -34.57 -12.15
CA SER A 13 -10.01 -33.45 -12.74
C SER A 13 -9.85 -32.36 -11.67
N THR A 14 -8.70 -32.27 -11.06
CA THR A 14 -8.30 -31.12 -10.24
C THR A 14 -8.03 -29.97 -11.17
N LYS A 15 -9.01 -29.07 -11.34
CA LYS A 15 -8.79 -27.75 -11.94
C LYS A 15 -7.81 -27.01 -11.05
N ASN A 16 -6.57 -26.93 -11.50
CA ASN A 16 -5.56 -26.06 -10.93
C ASN A 16 -5.95 -24.60 -11.32
N GLU A 17 -6.85 -24.00 -10.55
CA GLU A 17 -7.08 -22.56 -10.65
C GLU A 17 -5.80 -21.88 -10.17
N THR A 18 -5.02 -21.38 -11.10
CA THR A 18 -3.90 -20.47 -10.81
C THR A 18 -4.53 -19.21 -10.21
N VAL A 19 -4.57 -19.14 -8.87
CA VAL A 19 -4.96 -17.92 -8.15
C VAL A 19 -3.91 -16.88 -8.53
N CYS A 20 -4.29 -15.95 -9.40
CA CYS A 20 -3.45 -14.81 -9.73
C CYS A 20 -3.23 -14.03 -8.42
N GLU A 21 -2.02 -14.07 -7.90
CA GLU A 21 -1.66 -13.38 -6.66
C GLU A 21 -1.89 -11.87 -6.88
N LYS A 22 -2.73 -11.26 -6.03
CA LYS A 22 -3.05 -9.83 -6.13
C LYS A 22 -1.79 -9.01 -5.93
N SER A 23 -1.60 -7.96 -6.74
CA SER A 23 -0.50 -7.01 -6.54
C SER A 23 -0.65 -6.28 -5.19
N ARG A 24 0.43 -5.71 -4.68
CA ARG A 24 0.39 -4.85 -3.49
C ARG A 24 -0.52 -3.64 -3.73
N GLY A 25 -0.59 -3.14 -4.99
CA GLY A 25 -1.51 -2.08 -5.38
C GLY A 25 -2.97 -2.48 -5.27
N ASP A 26 -3.34 -3.67 -5.75
CA ASP A 26 -4.71 -4.17 -5.61
C ASP A 26 -5.12 -4.30 -4.15
N ARG A 27 -4.21 -4.81 -3.32
CA ARG A 27 -4.43 -4.94 -1.87
C ARG A 27 -4.61 -3.57 -1.19
N ALA A 28 -3.78 -2.58 -1.52
CA ALA A 28 -3.90 -1.22 -1.00
C ALA A 28 -5.22 -0.56 -1.41
N ARG A 29 -5.66 -0.75 -2.66
CA ARG A 29 -6.96 -0.27 -3.15
C ARG A 29 -8.12 -0.85 -2.36
N GLU A 30 -8.10 -2.16 -2.11
CA GLU A 30 -9.12 -2.86 -1.32
C GLU A 30 -9.16 -2.34 0.12
N LEU A 31 -8.02 -2.29 0.80
CA LEU A 31 -7.91 -1.76 2.17
C LEU A 31 -8.44 -0.32 2.29
N PHE A 32 -8.16 0.54 1.29
CA PHE A 32 -8.73 1.88 1.28
C PHE A 32 -10.26 1.86 1.18
N ARG A 33 -10.83 0.96 0.39
CA ARG A 33 -12.28 0.78 0.25
C ARG A 33 -12.93 0.15 1.50
N GLU A 34 -12.19 -0.64 2.26
CA GLU A 34 -12.60 -1.16 3.57
C GLU A 34 -12.67 -0.07 4.66
N GLY A 35 -12.16 1.14 4.40
CA GLY A 35 -12.24 2.28 5.32
C GLY A 35 -10.91 2.72 5.93
N TYR A 36 -9.81 2.01 5.68
CA TYR A 36 -8.48 2.48 6.11
C TYR A 36 -8.14 3.81 5.45
N ASN A 37 -7.37 4.68 6.11
CA ASN A 37 -6.90 5.89 5.49
C ASN A 37 -5.78 5.61 4.45
N CYS A 38 -5.40 6.64 3.66
CA CYS A 38 -4.43 6.48 2.56
C CYS A 38 -3.11 5.85 3.01
N SER A 39 -2.57 6.28 4.16
CA SER A 39 -1.31 5.76 4.68
C SER A 39 -1.46 4.33 5.21
N GLN A 40 -2.52 4.07 5.97
CA GLN A 40 -2.82 2.74 6.47
C GLN A 40 -2.99 1.73 5.34
N ALA A 41 -3.71 2.11 4.28
CA ALA A 41 -3.97 1.23 3.14
C ALA A 41 -2.67 0.78 2.46
N VAL A 42 -1.74 1.71 2.21
CA VAL A 42 -0.43 1.39 1.64
C VAL A 42 0.39 0.57 2.62
N THR A 43 0.48 0.99 3.89
CA THR A 43 1.29 0.30 4.90
C THR A 43 0.82 -1.15 5.12
N LEU A 44 -0.49 -1.36 5.24
CA LEU A 44 -1.06 -2.69 5.48
C LEU A 44 -1.03 -3.61 4.23
N ALA A 45 -0.83 -3.07 3.05
CA ALA A 45 -0.57 -3.88 1.86
C ALA A 45 0.74 -4.68 1.97
N PHE A 46 1.65 -4.26 2.85
CA PHE A 46 2.93 -4.91 3.17
C PHE A 46 2.94 -5.52 4.59
N ALA A 47 1.77 -5.89 5.11
CA ALA A 47 1.67 -6.41 6.48
C ALA A 47 2.54 -7.65 6.71
N GLU A 48 2.66 -8.54 5.73
CA GLU A 48 3.44 -9.77 5.82
C GLU A 48 4.94 -9.48 5.98
N GLU A 49 5.48 -8.54 5.19
CA GLU A 49 6.88 -8.11 5.29
C GLU A 49 7.16 -7.38 6.61
N LEU A 50 6.21 -6.58 7.09
CA LEU A 50 6.31 -5.88 8.36
C LEU A 50 6.25 -6.86 9.55
N GLU A 51 5.37 -7.86 9.50
CA GLU A 51 5.28 -8.92 10.51
C GLU A 51 6.57 -9.75 10.58
N ALA A 52 7.20 -10.04 9.46
CA ALA A 52 8.52 -10.67 9.41
C ALA A 52 9.63 -9.84 10.10
N ARG A 53 9.41 -8.54 10.28
CA ARG A 53 10.27 -7.60 11.03
C ARG A 53 9.78 -7.39 12.47
N GLY A 54 8.77 -8.12 12.93
CA GLY A 54 8.21 -8.01 14.27
C GLY A 54 7.23 -6.85 14.46
N ILE A 55 6.75 -6.23 13.38
CA ILE A 55 5.77 -5.15 13.42
C ILE A 55 4.39 -5.75 13.13
N SER A 56 3.58 -5.94 14.15
CA SER A 56 2.24 -6.51 13.98
C SER A 56 1.34 -5.64 13.11
N ARG A 57 0.31 -6.25 12.53
CA ARG A 57 -0.68 -5.54 11.72
C ARG A 57 -1.31 -4.37 12.47
N GLU A 58 -1.63 -4.53 13.75
CA GLU A 58 -2.21 -3.47 14.59
C GLU A 58 -1.22 -2.34 14.82
N MET A 59 0.05 -2.67 15.08
CA MET A 59 1.11 -1.67 15.24
C MET A 59 1.32 -0.90 13.94
N ALA A 60 1.40 -1.58 12.80
CA ALA A 60 1.55 -0.97 11.48
C ALA A 60 0.38 -0.01 11.18
N ALA A 61 -0.86 -0.44 11.45
CA ALA A 61 -2.05 0.41 11.30
C ALA A 61 -2.02 1.63 12.22
N GLY A 62 -1.60 1.45 13.48
CA GLY A 62 -1.45 2.53 14.46
C GLY A 62 -0.42 3.57 14.02
N LEU A 63 0.78 3.14 13.64
CA LEU A 63 1.87 4.01 13.15
C LEU A 63 1.45 4.82 11.91
N ALA A 64 0.73 4.20 10.99
CA ALA A 64 0.27 4.84 9.76
C ALA A 64 -0.95 5.77 9.97
N SER A 65 -1.67 5.68 11.08
CA SER A 65 -2.96 6.36 11.28
C SER A 65 -2.86 7.88 11.19
N SER A 66 -1.79 8.47 11.70
CA SER A 66 -1.57 9.93 11.75
C SER A 66 -1.38 10.58 10.39
N PHE A 67 -0.98 9.82 9.35
CA PHE A 67 -0.64 10.38 8.04
C PHE A 67 -1.82 10.45 7.08
N GLY A 68 -3.01 9.98 7.48
CA GLY A 68 -4.21 10.07 6.68
C GLY A 68 -4.57 11.51 6.29
N GLY A 69 -4.98 11.72 5.03
CA GLY A 69 -5.38 13.03 4.54
C GLY A 69 -4.25 14.07 4.46
N GLY A 70 -3.01 13.62 4.34
CA GLY A 70 -1.82 14.48 4.29
C GLY A 70 -1.50 15.05 5.67
N LEU A 71 -1.13 14.19 6.60
CA LEU A 71 -0.86 14.44 8.03
C LEU A 71 -2.09 14.98 8.76
N GLY A 72 -2.92 14.08 9.31
CA GLY A 72 -4.09 14.46 10.11
C GLY A 72 -5.05 15.41 9.41
N ARG A 73 -5.24 15.29 8.08
CA ARG A 73 -6.06 16.16 7.22
C ARG A 73 -5.51 17.59 6.98
N LEU A 74 -4.26 17.87 7.30
CA LEU A 74 -3.62 19.15 6.96
C LEU A 74 -3.36 19.33 5.45
N ARG A 75 -3.60 18.29 4.65
CA ARG A 75 -3.48 18.31 3.18
C ARG A 75 -2.06 18.57 2.66
N GLU A 76 -1.06 18.27 3.49
CA GLU A 76 0.36 18.34 3.13
C GLU A 76 0.80 17.10 2.33
N VAL A 77 1.88 16.42 2.68
CA VAL A 77 2.34 15.23 1.96
C VAL A 77 1.25 14.18 1.89
N CYS A 78 1.00 13.61 0.72
CA CYS A 78 -0.02 12.58 0.51
C CYS A 78 0.21 11.38 1.43
N GLY A 79 -0.85 10.92 2.12
CA GLY A 79 -0.76 9.77 3.01
C GLY A 79 -0.30 8.49 2.31
N CYS A 80 -0.57 8.32 1.02
CA CYS A 80 -0.04 7.19 0.24
C CYS A 80 1.49 7.23 0.18
N VAL A 81 2.06 8.42 -0.05
CA VAL A 81 3.51 8.63 -0.07
C VAL A 81 4.11 8.43 1.32
N SER A 82 3.45 8.94 2.37
CA SER A 82 3.90 8.73 3.75
C SER A 82 3.88 7.25 4.14
N GLY A 83 2.84 6.50 3.74
CA GLY A 83 2.75 5.05 3.95
C GLY A 83 3.85 4.28 3.21
N MET A 84 4.11 4.65 1.95
CA MET A 84 5.22 4.09 1.16
C MET A 84 6.57 4.33 1.85
N ALA A 85 6.84 5.56 2.30
CA ALA A 85 8.07 5.91 2.99
C ALA A 85 8.21 5.19 4.34
N LEU A 86 7.11 5.02 5.09
CA LEU A 86 7.08 4.30 6.37
C LEU A 86 7.46 2.82 6.18
N VAL A 87 6.88 2.15 5.20
CA VAL A 87 7.21 0.75 4.89
C VAL A 87 8.67 0.63 4.42
N CYS A 88 9.12 1.49 3.51
CA CYS A 88 10.50 1.51 3.05
C CYS A 88 11.47 1.71 4.23
N GLY A 89 11.16 2.62 5.16
CA GLY A 89 11.94 2.84 6.38
C GLY A 89 11.98 1.63 7.31
N ALA A 90 10.85 0.94 7.48
CA ALA A 90 10.77 -0.27 8.31
C ALA A 90 11.57 -1.45 7.74
N LEU A 91 11.62 -1.59 6.42
CA LEU A 91 12.29 -2.71 5.74
C LEU A 91 13.77 -2.45 5.44
N GLU A 92 14.13 -1.23 5.08
CA GLU A 92 15.43 -0.86 4.52
C GLU A 92 16.04 0.40 5.16
N GLY A 93 15.47 0.88 6.27
CA GLY A 93 15.92 2.10 6.94
C GLY A 93 17.23 1.91 7.72
N TYR A 94 17.92 3.01 7.98
CA TYR A 94 19.10 3.06 8.85
C TYR A 94 18.69 3.29 10.31
N THR A 95 19.48 2.77 11.24
CA THR A 95 19.22 2.91 12.69
C THR A 95 20.38 3.58 13.45
N ASP A 96 21.59 3.51 12.91
CA ASP A 96 22.74 4.19 13.53
C ASP A 96 22.76 5.68 13.16
N PRO A 97 22.66 6.61 14.14
CA PRO A 97 22.69 8.04 13.87
C PRO A 97 24.04 8.53 13.29
N LYS A 98 25.09 7.73 13.39
CA LYS A 98 26.44 8.04 12.87
C LYS A 98 26.69 7.47 11.46
N ALA A 99 25.82 6.63 10.96
CA ALA A 99 25.94 6.01 9.63
C ALA A 99 25.57 7.02 8.52
N ALA A 100 26.45 7.98 8.24
CA ALA A 100 26.18 9.07 7.31
C ALA A 100 25.93 8.58 5.87
N ALA A 101 26.66 7.56 5.41
CA ALA A 101 26.49 6.98 4.08
C ALA A 101 25.13 6.28 3.94
N GLU A 102 24.77 5.41 4.88
CA GLU A 102 23.48 4.71 4.89
C GLU A 102 22.30 5.69 4.95
N LYS A 103 22.43 6.75 5.74
CA LYS A 103 21.46 7.84 5.81
C LYS A 103 21.28 8.54 4.46
N GLN A 104 22.38 8.86 3.79
CA GLN A 104 22.36 9.49 2.47
C GLN A 104 21.69 8.57 1.44
N ASP A 105 22.06 7.29 1.41
CA ASP A 105 21.51 6.32 0.49
C ASP A 105 20.01 6.12 0.72
N HIS A 106 19.59 6.06 1.98
CA HIS A 106 18.17 5.96 2.31
C HIS A 106 17.38 7.21 1.86
N TYR A 107 17.91 8.41 2.09
CA TYR A 107 17.26 9.64 1.63
C TYR A 107 17.14 9.71 0.10
N LYS A 108 18.18 9.29 -0.62
CA LYS A 108 18.15 9.19 -2.08
C LYS A 108 17.03 8.24 -2.54
N LYS A 109 16.95 7.05 -1.94
CA LYS A 109 15.91 6.07 -2.20
C LYS A 109 14.51 6.64 -2.00
N ILE A 110 14.25 7.31 -0.87
CA ILE A 110 12.95 7.96 -0.62
C ILE A 110 12.65 9.03 -1.67
N GLN A 111 13.63 9.85 -2.07
CA GLN A 111 13.44 10.86 -3.12
C GLN A 111 13.11 10.24 -4.48
N GLU A 112 13.72 9.12 -4.83
CA GLU A 112 13.44 8.39 -6.08
C GLU A 112 12.02 7.83 -6.08
N LEU A 113 11.58 7.19 -4.99
CA LEU A 113 10.21 6.68 -4.84
C LEU A 113 9.17 7.81 -4.93
N VAL A 114 9.40 8.93 -4.22
CA VAL A 114 8.50 10.08 -4.23
C VAL A 114 8.46 10.75 -5.61
N THR A 115 9.60 10.82 -6.30
CA THR A 115 9.69 11.38 -7.65
C THR A 115 8.93 10.51 -8.65
N THR A 116 9.06 9.19 -8.55
CA THR A 116 8.30 8.24 -9.37
C THR A 116 6.81 8.43 -9.16
N PHE A 117 6.34 8.48 -7.92
CA PHE A 117 4.95 8.74 -7.59
C PHE A 117 4.46 10.08 -8.17
N LYS A 118 5.26 11.16 -8.03
CA LYS A 118 4.95 12.47 -8.59
C LYS A 118 4.82 12.44 -10.10
N ASN A 119 5.72 11.74 -10.79
CA ASN A 119 5.70 11.65 -12.25
C ASN A 119 4.45 10.92 -12.76
N GLU A 120 4.01 9.87 -12.05
CA GLU A 120 2.82 9.10 -12.39
C GLU A 120 1.51 9.84 -12.05
N ASN A 121 1.50 10.74 -11.04
CA ASN A 121 0.27 11.34 -10.50
C ASN A 121 0.23 12.89 -10.55
N GLY A 122 1.29 13.54 -11.02
CA GLY A 122 1.40 15.00 -11.14
C GLY A 122 1.91 15.70 -9.88
N SER A 123 1.67 15.16 -8.70
CA SER A 123 2.11 15.72 -7.42
C SER A 123 2.29 14.63 -6.36
N TYR A 124 2.92 14.97 -5.23
CA TYR A 124 2.94 14.19 -3.99
C TYR A 124 2.27 14.94 -2.82
N ILE A 125 1.68 16.10 -3.09
CA ILE A 125 1.00 16.93 -2.10
C ILE A 125 -0.51 16.65 -2.12
N CYS A 126 -1.09 16.35 -0.97
CA CYS A 126 -2.48 15.92 -0.84
C CYS A 126 -3.47 16.94 -1.41
N ARG A 127 -3.30 18.24 -1.11
CA ARG A 127 -4.19 19.30 -1.64
C ARG A 127 -4.13 19.44 -3.16
N GLU A 128 -2.97 19.19 -3.76
CA GLU A 128 -2.79 19.28 -5.21
C GLU A 128 -3.41 18.06 -5.92
N LEU A 129 -3.22 16.87 -5.37
CA LEU A 129 -3.83 15.63 -5.87
C LEU A 129 -5.36 15.62 -5.74
N LEU A 130 -5.91 16.44 -4.83
CA LEU A 130 -7.35 16.61 -4.62
C LEU A 130 -7.86 17.92 -5.23
N ALA A 131 -7.15 18.55 -6.16
CA ALA A 131 -7.56 19.78 -6.80
C ALA A 131 -8.99 19.66 -7.36
N GLY A 132 -9.85 20.64 -7.08
CA GLY A 132 -11.27 20.63 -7.46
C GLY A 132 -12.20 19.82 -6.56
N ILE A 133 -11.68 19.17 -5.53
CA ILE A 133 -12.43 18.45 -4.50
C ILE A 133 -12.31 19.25 -3.19
N ASN A 134 -13.31 19.13 -2.28
CA ASN A 134 -13.21 19.77 -0.97
C ASN A 134 -11.96 19.31 -0.23
N THR A 135 -11.06 20.25 0.05
CA THR A 135 -9.78 20.06 0.71
C THR A 135 -9.71 20.78 2.06
N ASP A 136 -10.86 20.98 2.74
CA ASP A 136 -10.85 21.56 4.07
C ASP A 136 -9.94 20.78 5.03
N THR A 137 -9.43 21.47 6.03
CA THR A 137 -8.54 20.91 7.06
C THR A 137 -9.30 20.57 8.36
N ASN A 138 -10.63 20.58 8.33
CA ASN A 138 -11.44 20.16 9.46
C ASN A 138 -11.04 18.74 9.88
N PRO A 139 -10.74 18.46 11.17
CA PRO A 139 -10.33 17.16 11.63
C PRO A 139 -11.41 16.08 11.52
N VAL A 140 -12.69 16.46 11.36
CA VAL A 140 -13.79 15.50 11.22
C VAL A 140 -13.68 14.75 9.89
N PRO A 141 -13.55 13.40 9.92
CA PRO A 141 -13.48 12.60 8.69
C PRO A 141 -14.79 12.66 7.91
N GLU A 142 -14.69 12.73 6.58
CA GLU A 142 -15.87 12.61 5.72
C GLU A 142 -16.41 11.16 5.74
N ALA A 143 -17.74 11.03 5.68
CA ALA A 143 -18.39 9.73 5.56
C ALA A 143 -17.94 9.00 4.29
N ARG A 144 -17.61 7.72 4.43
CA ARG A 144 -17.15 6.84 3.34
C ARG A 144 -18.33 6.31 2.52
N THR A 145 -18.95 7.20 1.75
CA THR A 145 -20.07 6.89 0.86
C THR A 145 -19.58 6.49 -0.53
N GLU A 146 -20.46 5.90 -1.34
CA GLU A 146 -20.17 5.61 -2.75
C GLU A 146 -19.75 6.89 -3.52
N SER A 147 -20.39 8.00 -3.24
CA SER A 147 -20.05 9.32 -3.82
C SER A 147 -18.65 9.79 -3.40
N TYR A 148 -18.24 9.52 -2.16
CA TYR A 148 -16.87 9.79 -1.69
C TYR A 148 -15.84 9.07 -2.54
N TYR A 149 -16.01 7.75 -2.75
CA TYR A 149 -15.07 6.94 -3.53
C TYR A 149 -15.06 7.31 -5.02
N LYS A 150 -16.21 7.68 -5.60
CA LYS A 150 -16.29 8.10 -7.02
C LYS A 150 -15.56 9.42 -7.28
N LYS A 151 -15.54 10.33 -6.31
CA LYS A 151 -14.96 11.69 -6.48
C LYS A 151 -13.47 11.74 -6.18
N ARG A 152 -12.94 10.83 -5.37
CA ARG A 152 -11.55 10.89 -4.87
C ARG A 152 -10.65 9.89 -5.55
N PRO A 153 -9.47 10.30 -6.04
CA PRO A 153 -8.51 9.40 -6.66
C PRO A 153 -7.74 8.54 -5.64
N CYS A 154 -8.02 8.68 -4.33
CA CYS A 154 -7.19 8.15 -3.25
C CYS A 154 -7.02 6.63 -3.28
N ALA A 155 -7.99 5.86 -3.77
CA ALA A 155 -7.87 4.41 -3.92
C ALA A 155 -6.81 4.05 -4.97
N GLU A 156 -6.80 4.76 -6.10
CA GLU A 156 -5.82 4.55 -7.18
C GLU A 156 -4.44 5.10 -6.80
N LEU A 157 -4.39 6.22 -6.06
CA LEU A 157 -3.14 6.75 -5.50
C LEU A 157 -2.51 5.76 -4.49
N ALA A 158 -3.32 5.08 -3.69
CA ALA A 158 -2.83 4.05 -2.77
C ALA A 158 -2.29 2.83 -3.52
N ALA A 159 -2.99 2.38 -4.57
CA ALA A 159 -2.52 1.32 -5.44
C ALA A 159 -1.19 1.68 -6.11
N CYS A 160 -1.11 2.85 -6.72
CA CYS A 160 0.11 3.35 -7.36
C CYS A 160 1.31 3.37 -6.40
N ALA A 161 1.15 3.92 -5.20
CA ALA A 161 2.22 3.98 -4.21
C ALA A 161 2.69 2.58 -3.77
N ALA A 162 1.76 1.65 -3.57
CA ALA A 162 2.09 0.28 -3.21
C ALA A 162 2.81 -0.46 -4.36
N ASP A 163 2.36 -0.32 -5.60
CA ASP A 163 3.01 -0.94 -6.76
C ASP A 163 4.41 -0.36 -7.02
N ILE A 164 4.62 0.95 -6.81
CA ILE A 164 5.94 1.57 -6.90
C ILE A 164 6.91 0.94 -5.89
N LEU A 165 6.47 0.81 -4.64
CA LEU A 165 7.29 0.21 -3.60
C LEU A 165 7.54 -1.28 -3.86
N GLU A 166 6.54 -2.02 -4.31
CA GLU A 166 6.69 -3.44 -4.66
C GLU A 166 7.75 -3.65 -5.75
N ARG A 167 7.73 -2.83 -6.81
CA ARG A 167 8.75 -2.87 -7.88
C ARG A 167 10.14 -2.62 -7.29
N HIS A 168 10.29 -1.59 -6.47
CA HIS A 168 11.55 -1.25 -5.82
C HIS A 168 12.09 -2.41 -4.97
N LEU A 169 11.26 -3.02 -4.12
CA LEU A 169 11.67 -4.12 -3.25
C LEU A 169 12.07 -5.37 -4.05
N LYS A 170 11.37 -5.67 -5.15
CA LYS A 170 11.72 -6.80 -6.04
C LYS A 170 13.04 -6.59 -6.78
N GLU A 171 13.37 -5.37 -7.18
CA GLU A 171 14.63 -5.05 -7.85
C GLU A 171 15.84 -5.18 -6.92
N ASN A 172 15.68 -4.89 -5.64
CA ASN A 172 16.75 -4.95 -4.64
C ASN A 172 16.94 -6.35 -4.01
N GLN A 173 16.08 -7.32 -4.32
CA GLN A 173 16.23 -8.72 -3.87
C GLN A 173 17.06 -9.59 -4.84
N LYS A 174 17.54 -9.01 -5.94
CA LYS A 174 18.43 -9.68 -6.93
C LYS A 174 19.89 -9.41 -6.61
#